data_4b7db45207bca199e7a8d216bc965dc5
#
_entry.id   4b7db45207bca199e7a8d216bc965dc5
#
_cell.length_a   1.000
_cell.length_b   1.000
_cell.length_c   1.000
_cell.angle_alpha   90.00
_cell.angle_beta   90.00
_cell.angle_gamma   90.00
#
_symmetry.space_group_name_H-M   'P 1'
#
loop_
_entity.id
_entity.type
_entity.pdbx_description
1 polymer ?
#
loop_
_entity_poly.entity_id
_entity_poly.type
_entity_poly.pdbx_seq_one_letter_code
_entity_poly.pdbx_strand_id
1 'polypeptide(L)'
;MHHPDPHRGCSCIDAKACRSPGKHPRTRKGLKDATTDEAQVRRWWEQYPLANVGLAMGRKSGLVALDVDPRAGGDASLCELIERYGELPATLEAVTGGGGSHVFFAHPGVTFKNSSSVLGEGLDVKTDGGYVVAAPSLHASGKRYEWRSTRRPAQMPGWLLKLLTAEKPLATAATAKASAPSRAPASPRPGGVIPLHSRNAQLFRIACALRGDGAGYDEIERAVFEAYERRCVKEPEPMTEAELRKIAKSAMRYQAGRR
;
A
#
# COMPACT_ATOMS: atom_id res chain seq x y z
N MET A 1 -9.45 -0.39 -18.18
CA MET A 1 -9.30 -1.78 -17.67
C MET A 1 -10.62 -2.53 -17.75
N HIS A 2 -10.61 -3.85 -17.70
CA HIS A 2 -11.84 -4.61 -17.43
C HIS A 2 -12.41 -4.22 -16.07
N HIS A 3 -13.71 -4.53 -15.81
CA HIS A 3 -14.35 -4.32 -14.51
C HIS A 3 -14.88 -5.65 -13.97
N PRO A 4 -15.02 -5.80 -12.66
CA PRO A 4 -15.73 -6.94 -12.08
C PRO A 4 -17.20 -6.90 -12.49
N ASP A 5 -17.76 -8.06 -12.77
CA ASP A 5 -19.16 -8.21 -13.16
C ASP A 5 -19.83 -9.16 -12.15
N PRO A 6 -20.94 -8.75 -11.49
CA PRO A 6 -21.57 -9.54 -10.44
C PRO A 6 -22.11 -10.89 -10.93
N HIS A 7 -22.47 -10.99 -12.21
CA HIS A 7 -23.03 -12.21 -12.78
C HIS A 7 -21.99 -13.08 -13.48
N ARG A 8 -21.03 -12.43 -14.14
CA ARG A 8 -20.00 -13.08 -14.96
C ARG A 8 -18.63 -13.17 -14.31
N GLY A 9 -18.43 -12.54 -13.15
CA GLY A 9 -17.14 -12.45 -12.46
C GLY A 9 -16.22 -11.35 -13.02
N CYS A 10 -16.03 -11.31 -14.34
CA CYS A 10 -15.27 -10.27 -15.04
C CYS A 10 -15.90 -9.92 -16.38
N SER A 11 -15.75 -8.68 -16.81
CA SER A 11 -16.19 -8.20 -18.12
C SER A 11 -15.31 -8.68 -19.30
N CYS A 12 -14.28 -9.49 -19.07
CA CYS A 12 -13.44 -10.09 -20.10
C CYS A 12 -14.09 -11.36 -20.70
N ILE A 13 -13.44 -11.91 -21.72
CA ILE A 13 -13.91 -13.13 -22.40
C ILE A 13 -13.90 -14.35 -21.47
N ASP A 14 -12.92 -14.42 -20.57
CA ASP A 14 -12.78 -15.56 -19.62
C ASP A 14 -13.84 -15.53 -18.50
N ALA A 15 -14.51 -14.39 -18.32
CA ALA A 15 -15.64 -14.22 -17.39
C ALA A 15 -15.36 -14.81 -16.00
N LYS A 16 -16.05 -15.90 -15.59
CA LYS A 16 -15.86 -16.56 -14.29
C LYS A 16 -14.49 -17.22 -14.11
N ALA A 17 -13.82 -17.60 -15.19
CA ALA A 17 -12.49 -18.19 -15.16
C ALA A 17 -11.36 -17.14 -15.06
N CYS A 18 -11.70 -15.84 -15.09
CA CYS A 18 -10.72 -14.77 -14.99
C CYS A 18 -9.99 -14.78 -13.64
N ARG A 19 -8.66 -14.93 -13.68
CA ARG A 19 -7.82 -14.94 -12.46
C ARG A 19 -7.65 -13.59 -11.78
N SER A 20 -7.96 -12.49 -12.48
CA SER A 20 -7.77 -11.12 -11.99
C SER A 20 -8.94 -10.22 -12.38
N PRO A 21 -10.16 -10.47 -11.88
CA PRO A 21 -11.35 -9.73 -12.27
C PRO A 21 -11.17 -8.22 -12.04
N GLY A 22 -11.39 -7.44 -13.11
CA GLY A 22 -11.29 -5.98 -13.07
C GLY A 22 -9.89 -5.40 -12.93
N LYS A 23 -8.84 -6.21 -12.88
CA LYS A 23 -7.45 -5.77 -12.64
C LYS A 23 -6.52 -5.92 -13.85
N HIS A 24 -7.03 -6.19 -15.03
CA HIS A 24 -6.21 -6.34 -16.23
C HIS A 24 -6.67 -5.42 -17.37
N PRO A 25 -5.76 -5.05 -18.30
CA PRO A 25 -6.08 -4.14 -19.40
C PRO A 25 -7.20 -4.67 -20.30
N ARG A 26 -7.98 -3.75 -20.84
CA ARG A 26 -9.04 -4.02 -21.82
C ARG A 26 -8.59 -3.79 -23.25
N THR A 27 -7.62 -2.90 -23.44
CA THR A 27 -7.09 -2.52 -24.74
C THR A 27 -6.19 -3.61 -25.31
N ARG A 28 -6.07 -3.65 -26.66
CA ARG A 28 -5.38 -4.73 -27.38
C ARG A 28 -3.89 -4.85 -27.02
N LYS A 29 -3.20 -3.70 -26.86
CA LYS A 29 -1.76 -3.67 -26.52
C LYS A 29 -1.53 -3.55 -25.00
N GLY A 30 -2.61 -3.65 -24.21
CA GLY A 30 -2.51 -3.61 -22.76
C GLY A 30 -1.94 -2.28 -22.24
N LEU A 31 -0.96 -2.36 -21.35
CA LEU A 31 -0.31 -1.18 -20.76
C LEU A 31 0.32 -0.24 -21.82
N LYS A 32 0.71 -0.76 -22.98
CA LYS A 32 1.33 0.05 -24.03
C LYS A 32 0.36 1.06 -24.66
N ASP A 33 -0.94 0.88 -24.48
CA ASP A 33 -1.97 1.82 -24.94
C ASP A 33 -2.22 2.95 -23.93
N ALA A 34 -1.58 2.92 -22.74
CA ALA A 34 -1.76 3.97 -21.75
C ALA A 34 -1.38 5.35 -22.33
N THR A 35 -2.27 6.32 -22.15
CA THR A 35 -2.16 7.66 -22.71
C THR A 35 -2.76 8.71 -21.78
N THR A 36 -2.32 9.96 -21.93
CA THR A 36 -2.93 11.16 -21.33
C THR A 36 -3.72 11.98 -22.36
N ASP A 37 -3.87 11.50 -23.60
CA ASP A 37 -4.71 12.12 -24.61
C ASP A 37 -6.17 12.05 -24.16
N GLU A 38 -6.73 13.21 -23.83
CA GLU A 38 -8.09 13.36 -23.32
C GLU A 38 -9.14 12.83 -24.31
N ALA A 39 -8.97 13.09 -25.59
CA ALA A 39 -9.92 12.63 -26.62
C ALA A 39 -9.93 11.10 -26.70
N GLN A 40 -8.78 10.45 -26.60
CA GLN A 40 -8.69 8.99 -26.55
C GLN A 40 -9.27 8.42 -25.25
N VAL A 41 -9.00 9.07 -24.12
CA VAL A 41 -9.56 8.66 -22.82
C VAL A 41 -11.10 8.76 -22.86
N ARG A 42 -11.67 9.88 -23.35
CA ARG A 42 -13.12 10.04 -23.49
C ARG A 42 -13.75 8.94 -24.35
N ARG A 43 -13.19 8.67 -25.54
CA ARG A 43 -13.68 7.58 -26.43
C ARG A 43 -13.71 6.23 -25.73
N TRP A 44 -12.73 5.92 -24.87
CA TRP A 44 -12.73 4.65 -24.14
C TRP A 44 -13.87 4.56 -23.14
N TRP A 45 -14.19 5.63 -22.40
CA TRP A 45 -15.28 5.60 -21.42
C TRP A 45 -16.66 5.78 -22.06
N GLU A 46 -16.77 6.42 -23.22
CA GLU A 46 -17.98 6.38 -24.06
C GLU A 46 -18.28 4.94 -24.52
N GLN A 47 -17.26 4.22 -24.98
CA GLN A 47 -17.41 2.84 -25.43
C GLN A 47 -17.59 1.85 -24.27
N TYR A 48 -16.96 2.11 -23.12
CA TYR A 48 -16.93 1.23 -21.95
C TYR A 48 -17.20 1.98 -20.65
N PRO A 49 -18.43 2.45 -20.39
CA PRO A 49 -18.73 3.34 -19.25
C PRO A 49 -18.40 2.74 -17.88
N LEU A 50 -18.45 1.41 -17.74
CA LEU A 50 -18.17 0.70 -16.48
C LEU A 50 -16.69 0.30 -16.34
N ALA A 51 -15.83 0.66 -17.31
CA ALA A 51 -14.43 0.26 -17.27
C ALA A 51 -13.69 0.83 -16.06
N ASN A 52 -12.89 0.00 -15.41
CA ASN A 52 -11.99 0.44 -14.35
C ASN A 52 -10.85 1.29 -14.90
N VAL A 53 -10.35 2.21 -14.08
CA VAL A 53 -9.20 3.06 -14.38
C VAL A 53 -7.92 2.30 -14.06
N GLY A 54 -6.98 2.27 -15.00
CA GLY A 54 -5.61 1.81 -14.77
C GLY A 54 -4.64 2.97 -14.90
N LEU A 55 -3.78 3.16 -13.91
CA LEU A 55 -2.69 4.12 -13.98
C LEU A 55 -1.39 3.39 -14.31
N ALA A 56 -0.77 3.74 -15.43
CA ALA A 56 0.56 3.29 -15.78
C ALA A 56 1.57 3.92 -14.82
N MET A 57 2.50 3.12 -14.30
CA MET A 57 3.58 3.57 -13.44
C MET A 57 4.88 3.73 -14.24
N GLY A 58 5.86 4.35 -13.62
CA GLY A 58 7.21 4.50 -14.15
C GLY A 58 7.51 5.90 -14.68
N ARG A 59 8.63 5.99 -15.40
CA ARG A 59 9.20 7.26 -15.87
C ARG A 59 8.23 8.07 -16.73
N LYS A 60 7.45 7.42 -17.60
CA LYS A 60 6.50 8.11 -18.50
C LYS A 60 5.37 8.83 -17.76
N SER A 61 4.87 8.24 -16.69
CA SER A 61 3.83 8.84 -15.84
C SER A 61 4.40 9.72 -14.74
N GLY A 62 5.68 9.59 -14.45
CA GLY A 62 6.33 10.25 -13.32
C GLY A 62 5.95 9.65 -11.96
N LEU A 63 5.36 8.45 -11.92
CA LEU A 63 4.79 7.84 -10.72
C LEU A 63 5.40 6.47 -10.41
N VAL A 64 5.53 6.20 -9.11
CA VAL A 64 5.78 4.87 -8.55
C VAL A 64 4.70 4.60 -7.52
N ALA A 65 4.20 3.37 -7.44
CA ALA A 65 3.26 2.96 -6.41
C ALA A 65 3.86 1.85 -5.53
N LEU A 66 3.74 2.03 -4.21
CA LEU A 66 3.88 0.96 -3.23
C LEU A 66 2.48 0.44 -2.94
N ASP A 67 2.23 -0.82 -3.31
CA ASP A 67 0.98 -1.54 -3.05
C ASP A 67 1.15 -2.34 -1.76
N VAL A 68 0.31 -2.05 -0.78
CA VAL A 68 0.31 -2.67 0.55
C VAL A 68 -0.92 -3.54 0.67
N ASP A 69 -0.74 -4.86 0.70
CA ASP A 69 -1.85 -5.82 0.90
C ASP A 69 -1.81 -6.40 2.33
N PRO A 70 -2.71 -5.92 3.22
CA PRO A 70 -2.78 -6.43 4.60
C PRO A 70 -3.13 -7.91 4.71
N ARG A 71 -3.78 -8.49 3.67
CA ARG A 71 -4.12 -9.91 3.66
C ARG A 71 -2.89 -10.80 3.49
N ALA A 72 -1.85 -10.25 2.87
CA ALA A 72 -0.55 -10.88 2.67
C ALA A 72 0.51 -10.38 3.68
N GLY A 73 0.12 -9.66 4.75
CA GLY A 73 1.05 -9.16 5.77
C GLY A 73 1.71 -7.81 5.44
N GLY A 74 1.24 -7.11 4.40
CA GLY A 74 1.88 -5.88 3.92
C GLY A 74 1.91 -4.74 4.93
N ASP A 75 0.89 -4.63 5.78
CA ASP A 75 0.83 -3.65 6.86
C ASP A 75 1.95 -3.88 7.90
N ALA A 76 2.27 -5.13 8.21
CA ALA A 76 3.35 -5.44 9.12
C ALA A 76 4.72 -5.20 8.51
N SER A 77 4.92 -5.71 7.30
CA SER A 77 6.17 -5.48 6.59
C SER A 77 6.46 -3.98 6.44
N LEU A 78 5.41 -3.18 6.17
CA LEU A 78 5.55 -1.71 6.12
C LEU A 78 5.90 -1.13 7.48
N CYS A 79 5.28 -1.63 8.56
CA CYS A 79 5.57 -1.21 9.92
C CYS A 79 7.04 -1.47 10.28
N GLU A 80 7.56 -2.67 10.00
CA GLU A 80 8.97 -3.02 10.23
C GLU A 80 9.93 -2.12 9.44
N LEU A 81 9.59 -1.79 8.19
CA LEU A 81 10.39 -0.86 7.40
C LEU A 81 10.40 0.56 8.00
N ILE A 82 9.24 1.05 8.44
CA ILE A 82 9.12 2.36 9.07
C ILE A 82 9.91 2.41 10.39
N GLU A 83 9.83 1.36 11.19
CA GLU A 83 10.61 1.26 12.45
C GLU A 83 12.12 1.29 12.19
N ARG A 84 12.56 0.61 11.16
CA ARG A 84 13.98 0.47 10.85
C ARG A 84 14.57 1.67 10.13
N TYR A 85 13.80 2.31 9.26
CA TYR A 85 14.33 3.30 8.32
C TYR A 85 13.69 4.70 8.45
N GLY A 86 12.58 4.83 9.18
CA GLY A 86 11.84 6.05 9.36
C GLY A 86 10.55 6.14 8.55
N GLU A 87 9.73 7.15 8.86
CA GLU A 87 8.38 7.35 8.30
C GLU A 87 8.39 7.59 6.79
N LEU A 88 7.28 7.20 6.14
CA LEU A 88 6.99 7.64 4.79
C LEU A 88 6.53 9.12 4.80
N PRO A 89 6.90 9.91 3.79
CA PRO A 89 6.39 11.27 3.67
C PRO A 89 4.90 11.27 3.39
N ALA A 90 4.21 12.34 3.80
CA ALA A 90 2.83 12.56 3.39
C ALA A 90 2.74 12.69 1.86
N THR A 91 1.94 11.84 1.23
CA THR A 91 1.89 11.71 -0.22
C THR A 91 0.48 11.42 -0.72
N LEU A 92 0.31 11.24 -2.02
CA LEU A 92 -0.92 10.74 -2.62
C LEU A 92 -1.15 9.29 -2.20
N GLU A 93 -2.34 8.99 -1.71
CA GLU A 93 -2.73 7.65 -1.28
C GLU A 93 -4.13 7.28 -1.76
N ALA A 94 -4.33 5.99 -2.00
CA ALA A 94 -5.65 5.42 -2.25
C ALA A 94 -5.87 4.16 -1.41
N VAL A 95 -7.11 3.97 -0.95
CA VAL A 95 -7.57 2.70 -0.37
C VAL A 95 -8.00 1.79 -1.50
N THR A 96 -7.56 0.52 -1.47
CA THR A 96 -8.02 -0.47 -2.43
C THR A 96 -9.34 -1.10 -1.98
N GLY A 97 -10.18 -1.48 -2.93
CA GLY A 97 -11.43 -2.20 -2.61
C GLY A 97 -11.20 -3.56 -1.92
N GLY A 98 -9.97 -4.08 -1.93
CA GLY A 98 -9.54 -5.24 -1.15
C GLY A 98 -9.19 -4.93 0.31
N GLY A 99 -9.14 -3.65 0.67
CA GLY A 99 -8.81 -3.16 2.01
C GLY A 99 -7.32 -2.96 2.26
N GLY A 100 -6.50 -2.95 1.20
CA GLY A 100 -5.11 -2.50 1.22
C GLY A 100 -4.99 -1.02 0.84
N SER A 101 -3.78 -0.58 0.51
CA SER A 101 -3.52 0.79 0.08
C SER A 101 -2.49 0.86 -1.04
N HIS A 102 -2.63 1.88 -1.87
CA HIS A 102 -1.59 2.32 -2.80
C HIS A 102 -1.00 3.62 -2.29
N VAL A 103 0.30 3.65 -2.04
CA VAL A 103 1.07 4.83 -1.66
C VAL A 103 1.89 5.27 -2.87
N PHE A 104 1.63 6.49 -3.37
CA PHE A 104 2.24 6.96 -4.61
C PHE A 104 3.41 7.90 -4.32
N PHE A 105 4.50 7.73 -5.06
CA PHE A 105 5.67 8.60 -5.03
C PHE A 105 5.95 9.16 -6.42
N ALA A 106 6.60 10.32 -6.47
CA ALA A 106 7.20 10.80 -7.69
C ALA A 106 8.31 9.83 -8.14
N HIS A 107 8.39 9.56 -9.44
CA HIS A 107 9.42 8.67 -9.99
C HIS A 107 10.81 9.30 -9.78
N PRO A 108 11.76 8.60 -9.14
CA PRO A 108 13.02 9.18 -8.69
C PRO A 108 14.05 9.42 -9.81
N GLY A 109 13.69 9.20 -11.07
CA GLY A 109 14.58 9.38 -12.21
C GLY A 109 15.55 8.23 -12.46
N VAL A 110 15.69 7.28 -11.54
CA VAL A 110 16.55 6.10 -11.68
C VAL A 110 15.72 4.86 -12.04
N THR A 111 16.33 3.91 -12.72
CA THR A 111 15.66 2.68 -13.15
C THR A 111 15.77 1.61 -12.07
N PHE A 112 14.63 1.02 -11.71
CA PHE A 112 14.52 -0.19 -10.90
C PHE A 112 13.31 -1.00 -11.38
N LYS A 113 13.26 -2.26 -11.00
CA LYS A 113 12.24 -3.20 -11.50
C LYS A 113 10.98 -3.18 -10.63
N ASN A 114 9.83 -3.51 -11.23
CA ASN A 114 8.67 -3.94 -10.46
C ASN A 114 9.10 -5.09 -9.54
N SER A 115 8.63 -5.07 -8.31
CA SER A 115 8.95 -6.10 -7.35
C SER A 115 7.70 -6.57 -6.64
N SER A 116 7.67 -7.85 -6.27
CA SER A 116 6.68 -8.42 -5.38
C SER A 116 7.39 -8.96 -4.17
N SER A 117 6.97 -8.52 -2.99
CA SER A 117 7.47 -8.96 -1.68
C SER A 117 8.99 -8.81 -1.46
N VAL A 118 9.70 -8.01 -2.26
CA VAL A 118 11.15 -7.75 -2.06
C VAL A 118 11.39 -6.89 -0.83
N LEU A 119 10.46 -5.99 -0.52
CA LEU A 119 10.51 -5.12 0.67
C LEU A 119 9.92 -5.80 1.92
N GLY A 120 9.24 -6.93 1.77
CA GLY A 120 8.53 -7.67 2.79
C GLY A 120 7.26 -8.30 2.22
N GLU A 121 6.69 -9.27 2.92
CA GLU A 121 5.44 -9.93 2.51
C GLU A 121 4.33 -8.89 2.32
N GLY A 122 3.56 -9.01 1.24
CA GLY A 122 2.44 -8.13 0.93
C GLY A 122 2.81 -6.70 0.53
N LEU A 123 4.11 -6.43 0.26
CA LEU A 123 4.60 -5.15 -0.27
C LEU A 123 5.06 -5.32 -1.72
N ASP A 124 4.29 -4.76 -2.64
CA ASP A 124 4.63 -4.74 -4.05
C ASP A 124 4.99 -3.33 -4.52
N VAL A 125 6.00 -3.22 -5.37
CA VAL A 125 6.35 -1.94 -6.00
C VAL A 125 6.05 -1.99 -7.50
N LYS A 126 5.31 -1.01 -7.98
CA LYS A 126 4.98 -0.84 -9.39
C LYS A 126 5.65 0.42 -9.92
N THR A 127 6.49 0.24 -10.95
CA THR A 127 7.28 1.26 -11.65
C THR A 127 7.22 1.02 -13.17
N ASP A 128 8.28 1.26 -13.92
CA ASP A 128 8.31 1.09 -15.37
C ASP A 128 7.76 -0.28 -15.81
N GLY A 129 6.79 -0.27 -16.72
CA GLY A 129 6.11 -1.48 -17.18
C GLY A 129 5.08 -2.05 -16.20
N GLY A 130 4.87 -1.40 -15.04
CA GLY A 130 3.81 -1.73 -14.08
C GLY A 130 2.59 -0.80 -14.22
N TYR A 131 1.52 -1.19 -13.55
CA TYR A 131 0.32 -0.37 -13.40
C TYR A 131 -0.41 -0.74 -12.11
N VAL A 132 -1.29 0.15 -11.65
CA VAL A 132 -2.24 -0.11 -10.57
C VAL A 132 -3.66 0.22 -11.00
N VAL A 133 -4.63 -0.37 -10.34
CA VAL A 133 -6.04 0.03 -10.47
C VAL A 133 -6.25 1.24 -9.57
N ALA A 134 -6.85 2.31 -10.13
CA ALA A 134 -7.04 3.57 -9.42
C ALA A 134 -8.51 3.83 -9.06
N ALA A 135 -8.73 4.72 -8.10
CA ALA A 135 -10.05 5.26 -7.80
C ALA A 135 -10.64 5.99 -9.04
N PRO A 136 -11.96 5.92 -9.25
CA PRO A 136 -13.01 5.30 -8.42
C PRO A 136 -13.40 3.87 -8.85
N SER A 137 -12.47 3.08 -9.32
CA SER A 137 -12.68 1.73 -9.87
C SER A 137 -13.41 0.80 -8.89
N LEU A 138 -14.11 -0.20 -9.43
CA LEU A 138 -14.76 -1.24 -8.67
C LEU A 138 -13.81 -2.43 -8.45
N HIS A 139 -13.77 -2.95 -7.23
CA HIS A 139 -13.04 -4.17 -6.88
C HIS A 139 -13.99 -5.38 -6.89
N ALA A 140 -13.44 -6.60 -7.06
CA ALA A 140 -14.22 -7.84 -7.04
C ALA A 140 -14.96 -8.11 -5.72
N SER A 141 -14.57 -7.45 -4.62
CA SER A 141 -15.29 -7.48 -3.34
C SER A 141 -16.59 -6.65 -3.32
N GLY A 142 -16.92 -5.95 -4.40
CA GLY A 142 -18.02 -4.98 -4.46
C GLY A 142 -17.68 -3.60 -3.91
N LYS A 143 -16.52 -3.41 -3.30
CA LYS A 143 -16.06 -2.11 -2.79
C LYS A 143 -15.32 -1.34 -3.88
N ARG A 144 -15.28 -0.01 -3.75
CA ARG A 144 -14.53 0.85 -4.67
C ARG A 144 -13.11 1.12 -4.17
N TYR A 145 -12.24 1.47 -5.10
CA TYR A 145 -11.01 2.17 -4.82
C TYR A 145 -11.35 3.63 -4.52
N GLU A 146 -10.74 4.19 -3.50
CA GLU A 146 -11.03 5.56 -3.03
C GLU A 146 -9.73 6.31 -2.77
N TRP A 147 -9.67 7.60 -3.17
CA TRP A 147 -8.55 8.46 -2.81
C TRP A 147 -8.63 8.79 -1.32
N ARG A 148 -7.60 8.43 -0.57
CA ARG A 148 -7.47 8.80 0.85
C ARG A 148 -6.86 10.18 1.00
N SER A 149 -6.05 10.62 0.06
CA SER A 149 -5.48 11.95 0.01
C SER A 149 -5.47 12.51 -1.40
N THR A 150 -5.52 13.83 -1.53
CA THR A 150 -5.40 14.57 -2.80
C THR A 150 -4.05 15.28 -2.91
N ARG A 151 -3.07 14.89 -2.08
CA ARG A 151 -1.73 15.46 -2.10
C ARG A 151 -1.03 15.14 -3.42
N ARG A 152 -0.07 15.97 -3.79
CA ARG A 152 0.85 15.60 -4.88
C ARG A 152 1.74 14.44 -4.43
N PRO A 153 2.13 13.54 -5.35
CA PRO A 153 3.10 12.50 -5.06
C PRO A 153 4.39 13.11 -4.51
N ALA A 154 4.77 12.72 -3.30
CA ALA A 154 6.01 13.16 -2.67
C ALA A 154 7.23 12.46 -3.31
N GLN A 155 8.41 12.98 -3.08
CA GLN A 155 9.65 12.29 -3.42
C GLN A 155 9.75 10.98 -2.63
N MET A 156 10.19 9.92 -3.29
CA MET A 156 10.43 8.63 -2.63
C MET A 156 11.51 8.79 -1.55
N PRO A 157 11.31 8.25 -0.33
CA PRO A 157 12.34 8.30 0.72
C PRO A 157 13.65 7.67 0.24
N GLY A 158 14.77 8.28 0.58
CA GLY A 158 16.09 7.80 0.18
C GLY A 158 16.39 6.37 0.64
N TRP A 159 15.88 5.97 1.81
CA TRP A 159 16.03 4.60 2.31
C TRP A 159 15.25 3.59 1.46
N LEU A 160 14.01 3.94 1.03
CA LEU A 160 13.19 3.09 0.20
C LEU A 160 13.82 2.91 -1.19
N LEU A 161 14.33 3.99 -1.77
CA LEU A 161 15.05 3.93 -3.04
C LEU A 161 16.29 3.05 -2.95
N LYS A 162 17.09 3.17 -1.87
CA LYS A 162 18.26 2.31 -1.64
C LYS A 162 17.88 0.83 -1.58
N LEU A 163 16.81 0.47 -0.89
CA LEU A 163 16.34 -0.93 -0.83
C LEU A 163 15.90 -1.47 -2.20
N LEU A 164 15.30 -0.63 -3.03
CA LEU A 164 14.81 -1.02 -4.37
C LEU A 164 15.92 -1.07 -5.43
N THR A 165 16.99 -0.33 -5.24
CA THR A 165 18.13 -0.26 -6.18
C THR A 165 19.34 -1.10 -5.74
N ALA A 166 19.33 -1.61 -4.50
CA ALA A 166 20.37 -2.52 -4.04
C ALA A 166 20.38 -3.78 -4.91
N GLU A 167 21.51 -4.08 -5.54
CA GLU A 167 21.71 -5.39 -6.18
C GLU A 167 21.52 -6.48 -5.13
N LYS A 168 20.64 -7.47 -5.43
CA LYS A 168 20.54 -8.65 -4.57
C LYS A 168 21.94 -9.24 -4.41
N PRO A 169 22.47 -9.39 -3.19
CA PRO A 169 23.63 -10.24 -3.01
C PRO A 169 23.27 -11.63 -3.53
N LEU A 170 24.05 -12.15 -4.44
CA LEU A 170 23.97 -13.55 -4.86
C LEU A 170 23.93 -14.40 -3.58
N ALA A 171 22.87 -15.18 -3.40
CA ALA A 171 22.68 -15.98 -2.20
C ALA A 171 23.83 -16.99 -2.09
N THR A 172 24.88 -16.64 -1.38
CA THR A 172 25.84 -17.58 -0.82
C THR A 172 25.50 -17.70 0.65
N ALA A 173 25.08 -18.89 1.02
CA ALA A 173 24.92 -19.30 2.41
C ALA A 173 26.27 -19.12 3.13
N ALA A 174 26.32 -18.16 4.05
CA ALA A 174 27.29 -18.15 5.14
C ALA A 174 26.85 -17.13 6.20
N THR A 175 26.64 -17.64 7.38
CA THR A 175 26.52 -16.92 8.64
C THR A 175 27.64 -15.89 8.79
N ALA A 176 27.30 -14.62 8.70
CA ALA A 176 28.16 -13.56 9.17
C ALA A 176 27.39 -12.66 10.13
N LYS A 177 27.74 -12.70 11.40
CA LYS A 177 27.41 -11.70 12.40
C LYS A 177 27.84 -10.33 11.86
N ALA A 178 26.91 -9.53 11.38
CA ALA A 178 27.18 -8.14 11.04
C ALA A 178 27.02 -7.31 12.31
N SER A 179 28.11 -6.66 12.68
CA SER A 179 28.16 -5.59 13.70
C SER A 179 27.15 -4.51 13.37
N ALA A 180 26.36 -4.14 14.34
CA ALA A 180 25.31 -3.12 14.24
C ALA A 180 25.91 -1.76 13.85
N PRO A 181 25.36 -1.04 12.86
CA PRO A 181 25.66 0.37 12.70
C PRO A 181 25.00 1.17 13.83
N SER A 182 25.79 2.02 14.45
CA SER A 182 25.41 2.84 15.58
C SER A 182 24.27 3.79 15.24
N ARG A 183 23.33 3.84 16.17
CA ARG A 183 22.30 4.87 16.36
C ARG A 183 21.16 4.88 15.34
N ALA A 184 20.13 4.08 15.65
CA ALA A 184 18.76 4.27 15.14
C ALA A 184 18.31 5.72 15.41
N PRO A 185 17.59 6.37 14.46
CA PRO A 185 16.87 7.59 14.76
C PRO A 185 15.90 7.35 15.90
N ALA A 186 15.88 8.28 16.84
CA ALA A 186 15.12 8.19 18.07
C ALA A 186 13.67 7.76 17.79
N SER A 187 13.23 6.71 18.48
CA SER A 187 11.82 6.32 18.56
C SER A 187 10.97 7.56 18.78
N PRO A 188 9.82 7.73 18.09
CA PRO A 188 8.93 8.84 18.36
C PRO A 188 8.58 8.80 19.84
N ARG A 189 8.76 9.95 20.52
CA ARG A 189 8.50 10.09 21.96
C ARG A 189 7.09 9.54 22.26
N PRO A 190 6.92 8.70 23.28
CA PRO A 190 5.60 8.29 23.72
C PRO A 190 4.78 9.56 24.02
N GLY A 191 3.69 9.80 23.30
CA GLY A 191 2.79 10.93 23.55
C GLY A 191 2.69 12.00 22.46
N GLY A 192 3.43 11.91 21.36
CA GLY A 192 3.30 12.86 20.23
C GLY A 192 1.97 12.75 19.47
N VAL A 193 1.54 13.89 18.85
CA VAL A 193 0.35 13.94 17.98
C VAL A 193 0.59 13.10 16.72
N ILE A 194 -0.37 12.24 16.37
CA ILE A 194 -0.34 11.39 15.20
C ILE A 194 -1.01 12.12 14.02
N PRO A 195 -0.27 12.49 12.96
CA PRO A 195 -0.82 13.18 11.81
C PRO A 195 -1.84 12.34 11.04
N LEU A 196 -2.76 13.00 10.34
CA LEU A 196 -3.85 12.39 9.59
C LEU A 196 -3.38 11.27 8.64
N HIS A 197 -2.30 11.52 7.91
CA HIS A 197 -1.77 10.62 6.88
C HIS A 197 -0.97 9.42 7.42
N SER A 198 -0.60 9.41 8.70
CA SER A 198 0.17 8.32 9.31
C SER A 198 -0.61 7.53 10.37
N ARG A 199 -1.92 7.84 10.54
CA ARG A 199 -2.75 7.23 11.59
C ARG A 199 -2.72 5.70 11.56
N ASN A 200 -3.02 5.09 10.40
CA ASN A 200 -3.06 3.65 10.27
C ASN A 200 -1.72 3.01 10.62
N ALA A 201 -0.61 3.52 10.07
CA ALA A 201 0.72 2.98 10.32
C ALA A 201 1.12 3.11 11.79
N GLN A 202 0.89 4.28 12.41
CA GLN A 202 1.27 4.48 13.80
C GLN A 202 0.38 3.74 14.80
N LEU A 203 -0.94 3.67 14.56
CA LEU A 203 -1.84 2.86 15.39
C LEU A 203 -1.51 1.37 15.26
N PHE A 204 -1.15 0.91 14.07
CA PHE A 204 -0.74 -0.46 13.86
C PHE A 204 0.61 -0.76 14.55
N ARG A 205 1.57 0.18 14.55
CA ARG A 205 2.82 0.06 15.34
C ARG A 205 2.55 -0.13 16.83
N ILE A 206 1.63 0.66 17.39
CA ILE A 206 1.21 0.52 18.78
C ILE A 206 0.65 -0.89 19.01
N ALA A 207 -0.23 -1.36 18.11
CA ALA A 207 -0.81 -2.69 18.19
C ALA A 207 0.24 -3.81 18.10
N CYS A 208 1.21 -3.70 17.17
CA CYS A 208 2.29 -4.67 17.02
C CYS A 208 3.27 -4.69 18.19
N ALA A 209 3.61 -3.51 18.76
CA ALA A 209 4.47 -3.43 19.94
C ALA A 209 3.84 -4.15 21.13
N LEU A 210 2.56 -3.90 21.41
CA LEU A 210 1.81 -4.59 22.45
C LEU A 210 1.72 -6.09 22.20
N ARG A 211 1.51 -6.50 20.96
CA ARG A 211 1.50 -7.92 20.60
C ARG A 211 2.85 -8.59 20.82
N GLY A 212 3.94 -7.90 20.50
CA GLY A 212 5.31 -8.31 20.81
C GLY A 212 5.55 -8.50 22.30
N ASP A 213 4.93 -7.67 23.15
CA ASP A 213 4.98 -7.76 24.60
C ASP A 213 4.00 -8.84 25.17
N GLY A 214 3.25 -9.53 24.32
CA GLY A 214 2.37 -10.62 24.70
C GLY A 214 0.90 -10.24 24.88
N ALA A 215 0.52 -9.00 24.62
CA ALA A 215 -0.85 -8.53 24.81
C ALA A 215 -1.88 -9.32 23.99
N GLY A 216 -3.06 -9.52 24.57
CA GLY A 216 -4.21 -10.12 23.94
C GLY A 216 -4.99 -9.13 23.06
N TYR A 217 -5.98 -9.65 22.30
CA TYR A 217 -6.76 -8.82 21.38
C TYR A 217 -7.45 -7.64 22.07
N ASP A 218 -8.14 -7.88 23.18
CA ASP A 218 -8.92 -6.84 23.88
C ASP A 218 -8.04 -5.71 24.42
N GLU A 219 -6.84 -6.04 24.87
CA GLU A 219 -5.85 -5.07 25.32
C GLU A 219 -5.33 -4.21 24.17
N ILE A 220 -5.01 -4.86 23.04
CA ILE A 220 -4.56 -4.19 21.82
C ILE A 220 -5.67 -3.31 21.24
N GLU A 221 -6.90 -3.81 21.16
CA GLU A 221 -8.06 -3.04 20.69
C GLU A 221 -8.22 -1.77 21.52
N ARG A 222 -8.26 -1.90 22.83
CA ARG A 222 -8.38 -0.78 23.78
C ARG A 222 -7.28 0.26 23.56
N ALA A 223 -6.04 -0.19 23.46
CA ALA A 223 -4.91 0.70 23.26
C ALA A 223 -4.94 1.44 21.91
N VAL A 224 -5.39 0.77 20.84
CA VAL A 224 -5.58 1.41 19.52
C VAL A 224 -6.65 2.49 19.58
N PHE A 225 -7.79 2.22 20.21
CA PHE A 225 -8.86 3.21 20.40
C PHE A 225 -8.39 4.39 21.25
N GLU A 226 -7.74 4.13 22.37
CA GLU A 226 -7.20 5.18 23.25
C GLU A 226 -6.15 6.03 22.55
N ALA A 227 -5.23 5.43 21.80
CA ALA A 227 -4.24 6.15 21.03
C ALA A 227 -4.88 7.00 19.92
N TYR A 228 -5.93 6.48 19.25
CA TYR A 228 -6.69 7.25 18.29
C TYR A 228 -7.36 8.47 18.92
N GLU A 229 -8.08 8.26 20.04
CA GLU A 229 -8.78 9.33 20.72
C GLU A 229 -7.86 10.45 21.22
N ARG A 230 -6.74 10.07 21.83
CA ARG A 230 -5.84 11.02 22.50
C ARG A 230 -4.76 11.63 21.60
N ARG A 231 -4.37 10.94 20.52
CA ARG A 231 -3.17 11.30 19.77
C ARG A 231 -3.40 11.59 18.30
N CYS A 232 -4.50 11.09 17.70
CA CYS A 232 -4.71 11.27 16.26
C CYS A 232 -5.41 12.59 15.93
N VAL A 233 -4.95 13.24 14.86
CA VAL A 233 -5.72 14.30 14.19
C VAL A 233 -6.92 13.65 13.53
N LYS A 234 -8.15 14.09 13.86
CA LYS A 234 -9.41 13.46 13.41
C LYS A 234 -10.01 14.13 12.19
N GLU A 235 -9.87 15.45 12.09
CA GLU A 235 -10.44 16.23 10.99
C GLU A 235 -9.53 16.28 9.76
N PRO A 236 -10.04 16.34 8.52
CA PRO A 236 -11.47 16.33 8.17
C PRO A 236 -12.11 14.93 8.08
N GLU A 237 -11.34 13.85 8.22
CA GLU A 237 -11.79 12.48 8.00
C GLU A 237 -11.53 11.62 9.24
N PRO A 238 -12.49 11.46 10.16
CA PRO A 238 -12.34 10.56 11.30
C PRO A 238 -12.30 9.09 10.83
N MET A 239 -11.52 8.27 11.54
CA MET A 239 -11.56 6.81 11.34
C MET A 239 -12.79 6.22 12.03
N THR A 240 -13.38 5.23 11.37
CA THR A 240 -14.49 4.46 11.93
C THR A 240 -13.99 3.44 12.96
N GLU A 241 -14.85 3.03 13.89
CA GLU A 241 -14.55 1.94 14.82
C GLU A 241 -14.16 0.64 14.10
N ALA A 242 -14.79 0.35 12.95
CA ALA A 242 -14.47 -0.82 12.16
C ALA A 242 -13.02 -0.80 11.62
N GLU A 243 -12.52 0.37 11.26
CA GLU A 243 -11.12 0.56 10.83
C GLU A 243 -10.15 0.36 12.00
N LEU A 244 -10.46 0.92 13.17
CA LEU A 244 -9.64 0.74 14.38
C LEU A 244 -9.59 -0.72 14.82
N ARG A 245 -10.73 -1.43 14.86
CA ARG A 245 -10.79 -2.87 15.13
C ARG A 245 -10.01 -3.70 14.12
N LYS A 246 -10.03 -3.29 12.85
CA LYS A 246 -9.24 -3.96 11.80
C LYS A 246 -7.74 -3.84 12.05
N ILE A 247 -7.27 -2.68 12.51
CA ILE A 247 -5.86 -2.47 12.90
C ILE A 247 -5.47 -3.42 14.04
N ALA A 248 -6.25 -3.45 15.12
CA ALA A 248 -6.01 -4.35 16.26
C ALA A 248 -5.99 -5.83 15.83
N LYS A 249 -6.97 -6.24 15.00
CA LYS A 249 -7.07 -7.61 14.49
C LYS A 249 -5.89 -8.00 13.59
N SER A 250 -5.35 -7.06 12.83
CA SER A 250 -4.18 -7.29 11.98
C SER A 250 -2.95 -7.62 12.81
N ALA A 251 -2.73 -6.95 13.94
CA ALA A 251 -1.62 -7.23 14.84
C ALA A 251 -1.67 -8.64 15.46
N MET A 252 -2.86 -9.23 15.61
CA MET A 252 -3.00 -10.60 16.16
C MET A 252 -2.43 -11.70 15.27
N ARG A 253 -2.10 -11.41 14.01
CA ARG A 253 -1.46 -12.38 13.10
C ARG A 253 0.01 -12.65 13.45
N TYR A 254 0.60 -11.81 14.30
CA TYR A 254 1.99 -11.92 14.72
C TYR A 254 2.13 -12.77 16.00
N GLN A 255 3.26 -13.49 16.10
CA GLN A 255 3.56 -14.27 17.28
C GLN A 255 3.86 -13.32 18.46
N ALA A 256 3.24 -13.60 19.62
CA ALA A 256 3.60 -12.95 20.87
C ALA A 256 5.04 -13.29 21.26
N GLY A 257 5.78 -12.33 21.81
CA GLY A 257 7.06 -12.61 22.44
C GLY A 257 8.29 -12.73 21.53
N ARG A 258 8.25 -12.24 20.29
CA ARG A 258 9.47 -12.03 19.47
C ARG A 258 9.92 -10.57 19.56
N ARG A 259 10.84 -10.30 20.45
CA ARG A 259 11.80 -9.19 20.39
C ARG A 259 13.15 -9.69 19.92
#